data_1d3110a4b4ea1bc30cbca8920080dada
#
_entry.id   1d3110a4b4ea1bc30cbca8920080dada
#
_cell.length_a   1.000
_cell.length_b   1.000
_cell.length_c   1.000
_cell.angle_alpha   90.00
_cell.angle_beta   90.00
_cell.angle_gamma   90.00
#
_symmetry.space_group_name_H-M   'P 1'
#
loop_
_entity.id
_entity.type
_entity.pdbx_description
1 polymer ?
#
loop_
_entity_poly.entity_id
_entity_poly.type
_entity_poly.pdbx_seq_one_letter_code
_entity_poly.pdbx_strand_id
1 'polypeptide(L)'
;DVKLNELEIDENGYFDFTNLEKLAKKKNTKLITLSHALYNSGAIMPVEETGKIARENNILYCIDAAQTVGSIEVDVKKIGCDFMAFPGFKWLCGPVGIGIFYCSKNAGEILIPQSIGGESAILSDQKVIAYVESPQRFQTGFRNYPGVAGLESSLRYILRLGIANIHKKNIKIANILRSELIKIKGINIYGPEDEKARTSIIPFSSSNLDAKTLVDRLEQNEIMFAERDIGGGKKVVRASPHFFNSEEDVVRAVSYIKNILK
;
A
#
# COMPACT_ATOMS: atom_id res chain seq x y z
N ASP A 1 -22.76 3.32 17.21
CA ASP A 1 -21.44 3.94 17.35
C ASP A 1 -20.35 2.89 17.11
N VAL A 2 -19.31 3.24 16.34
CA VAL A 2 -18.12 2.42 16.13
C VAL A 2 -16.98 2.96 16.99
N LYS A 3 -16.33 2.07 17.74
CA LYS A 3 -15.13 2.42 18.52
C LYS A 3 -13.90 1.97 17.73
N LEU A 4 -13.02 2.89 17.39
CA LEU A 4 -11.70 2.61 16.85
C LEU A 4 -10.71 2.35 17.99
N ASN A 5 -9.90 1.28 17.85
CA ASN A 5 -8.72 1.05 18.68
C ASN A 5 -7.51 1.03 17.73
N GLU A 6 -6.56 1.90 17.97
CA GLU A 6 -5.35 1.98 17.18
C GLU A 6 -4.24 1.18 17.85
N LEU A 7 -3.45 0.45 17.05
CA LEU A 7 -2.21 -0.17 17.49
C LEU A 7 -1.06 0.79 17.20
N GLU A 8 -0.29 1.09 18.21
CA GLU A 8 0.95 1.85 18.03
C GLU A 8 1.94 1.04 17.20
N ILE A 9 2.61 1.72 16.27
CA ILE A 9 3.60 1.15 15.36
C ILE A 9 4.91 1.88 15.65
N ASP A 10 6.01 1.13 15.82
CA ASP A 10 7.33 1.71 15.98
C ASP A 10 7.88 2.29 14.65
N GLU A 11 9.05 2.91 14.71
CA GLU A 11 9.70 3.51 13.53
C GLU A 11 10.10 2.51 12.43
N ASN A 12 10.14 1.20 12.76
CA ASN A 12 10.39 0.11 11.83
C ASN A 12 9.11 -0.52 11.27
N GLY A 13 7.94 -0.07 11.74
CA GLY A 13 6.66 -0.58 11.29
C GLY A 13 6.14 -1.77 12.09
N TYR A 14 6.75 -2.11 13.23
CA TYR A 14 6.29 -3.21 14.07
C TYR A 14 5.27 -2.73 15.10
N PHE A 15 4.32 -3.59 15.40
CA PHE A 15 3.34 -3.42 16.48
C PHE A 15 3.35 -4.64 17.41
N ASP A 16 2.86 -4.44 18.63
CA ASP A 16 2.78 -5.51 19.63
C ASP A 16 1.63 -6.48 19.31
N PHE A 17 1.99 -7.70 18.91
CA PHE A 17 1.04 -8.79 18.68
C PHE A 17 0.24 -9.15 19.93
N THR A 18 0.82 -9.05 21.14
CA THR A 18 0.11 -9.31 22.38
C THR A 18 -1.06 -8.35 22.56
N ASN A 19 -0.87 -7.10 22.19
CA ASN A 19 -1.93 -6.10 22.22
C ASN A 19 -3.00 -6.37 21.14
N LEU A 20 -2.61 -6.76 19.93
CA LEU A 20 -3.53 -7.17 18.88
C LEU A 20 -4.39 -8.36 19.35
N GLU A 21 -3.79 -9.42 19.88
CA GLU A 21 -4.51 -10.58 20.39
C GLU A 21 -5.48 -10.23 21.54
N LYS A 22 -5.05 -9.36 22.45
CA LYS A 22 -5.90 -8.86 23.54
C LYS A 22 -7.12 -8.10 23.00
N LEU A 23 -6.93 -7.30 21.96
CA LEU A 23 -8.03 -6.58 21.31
C LEU A 23 -8.93 -7.52 20.51
N ALA A 24 -8.37 -8.50 19.83
CA ALA A 24 -9.10 -9.51 19.05
C ALA A 24 -10.01 -10.38 19.95
N LYS A 25 -9.57 -10.73 21.15
CA LYS A 25 -10.39 -11.51 22.12
C LYS A 25 -11.58 -10.75 22.70
N LYS A 26 -11.68 -9.43 22.47
CA LYS A 26 -12.86 -8.68 22.93
C LYS A 26 -14.07 -9.02 22.07
N LYS A 27 -15.17 -9.42 22.71
CA LYS A 27 -16.44 -9.85 22.07
C LYS A 27 -16.97 -8.85 21.01
N ASN A 28 -16.65 -7.57 21.16
CA ASN A 28 -17.15 -6.50 20.31
C ASN A 28 -16.19 -6.13 19.17
N THR A 29 -15.03 -6.77 19.03
CA THR A 29 -14.15 -6.55 17.88
C THR A 29 -14.77 -7.19 16.64
N LYS A 30 -14.99 -6.41 15.59
CA LYS A 30 -15.70 -6.83 14.38
C LYS A 30 -14.85 -6.76 13.12
N LEU A 31 -13.84 -5.90 13.11
CA LEU A 31 -12.99 -5.67 11.97
C LEU A 31 -11.57 -5.38 12.43
N ILE A 32 -10.61 -6.01 11.79
CA ILE A 32 -9.21 -5.62 11.80
C ILE A 32 -8.91 -5.03 10.42
N THR A 33 -8.29 -3.85 10.38
CA THR A 33 -7.80 -3.27 9.15
C THR A 33 -6.32 -2.95 9.26
N LEU A 34 -5.56 -3.27 8.20
CA LEU A 34 -4.11 -3.13 8.18
C LEU A 34 -3.64 -2.78 6.77
N SER A 35 -2.68 -1.86 6.65
CA SER A 35 -1.94 -1.70 5.40
C SER A 35 -0.98 -2.88 5.21
N HIS A 36 -0.90 -3.45 4.00
CA HIS A 36 0.06 -4.53 3.70
C HIS A 36 1.51 -4.03 3.72
N ALA A 37 1.72 -2.78 3.28
CA ALA A 37 2.98 -2.08 3.51
C ALA A 37 2.70 -0.61 3.78
N LEU A 38 3.48 -0.03 4.68
CA LEU A 38 3.34 1.36 5.07
C LEU A 38 3.85 2.30 3.98
N TYR A 39 3.03 3.27 3.60
CA TYR A 39 3.36 4.18 2.50
C TYR A 39 4.47 5.19 2.86
N ASN A 40 4.72 5.41 4.13
CA ASN A 40 5.68 6.38 4.65
C ASN A 40 7.04 5.75 4.99
N SER A 41 7.08 4.55 5.54
CA SER A 41 8.31 3.84 5.93
C SER A 41 8.71 2.73 4.97
N GLY A 42 7.77 2.23 4.15
CA GLY A 42 8.01 1.08 3.29
C GLY A 42 8.01 -0.26 4.01
N ALA A 43 7.76 -0.29 5.32
CA ALA A 43 7.71 -1.51 6.12
C ALA A 43 6.57 -2.43 5.64
N ILE A 44 6.88 -3.70 5.43
CA ILE A 44 5.90 -4.75 5.12
C ILE A 44 5.33 -5.25 6.44
N MET A 45 4.01 -5.17 6.56
CA MET A 45 3.30 -5.54 7.78
C MET A 45 3.06 -7.05 7.84
N PRO A 46 2.98 -7.65 9.03
CA PRO A 46 2.79 -9.09 9.22
C PRO A 46 1.33 -9.50 8.98
N VAL A 47 0.90 -9.39 7.71
CA VAL A 47 -0.50 -9.58 7.32
C VAL A 47 -1.00 -11.02 7.43
N GLU A 48 -0.12 -12.02 7.24
CA GLU A 48 -0.50 -13.43 7.34
C GLU A 48 -0.75 -13.83 8.80
N GLU A 49 0.12 -13.40 9.72
CA GLU A 49 -0.02 -13.61 11.16
C GLU A 49 -1.26 -12.92 11.71
N THR A 50 -1.49 -11.66 11.30
CA THR A 50 -2.70 -10.91 11.65
C THR A 50 -3.95 -11.61 11.13
N GLY A 51 -3.91 -12.15 9.91
CA GLY A 51 -5.01 -12.92 9.32
C GLY A 51 -5.34 -14.20 10.08
N LYS A 52 -4.35 -14.87 10.67
CA LYS A 52 -4.59 -16.03 11.57
C LYS A 52 -5.36 -15.59 12.82
N ILE A 53 -4.91 -14.53 13.48
CA ILE A 53 -5.59 -13.97 14.66
C ILE A 53 -7.04 -13.57 14.33
N ALA A 54 -7.26 -12.93 13.20
CA ALA A 54 -8.60 -12.54 12.76
C ALA A 54 -9.53 -13.77 12.59
N ARG A 55 -9.06 -14.80 11.88
CA ARG A 55 -9.83 -16.05 11.67
C ARG A 55 -10.13 -16.78 12.97
N GLU A 56 -9.14 -16.95 13.85
CA GLU A 56 -9.30 -17.63 15.14
C GLU A 56 -10.33 -16.95 16.05
N ASN A 57 -10.55 -15.66 15.87
CA ASN A 57 -11.51 -14.86 16.66
C ASN A 57 -12.79 -14.51 15.89
N ASN A 58 -13.00 -15.04 14.69
CA ASN A 58 -14.17 -14.75 13.83
C ASN A 58 -14.33 -13.25 13.55
N ILE A 59 -13.23 -12.55 13.26
CA ILE A 59 -13.20 -11.12 12.98
C ILE A 59 -12.95 -10.93 11.49
N LEU A 60 -13.69 -10.02 10.85
CA LEU A 60 -13.46 -9.64 9.46
C LEU A 60 -12.09 -8.95 9.32
N TYR A 61 -11.39 -9.23 8.21
CA TYR A 61 -10.06 -8.72 7.99
C TYR A 61 -9.94 -7.97 6.66
N CYS A 62 -9.58 -6.68 6.72
CA CYS A 62 -9.46 -5.79 5.58
C CYS A 62 -8.01 -5.33 5.40
N ILE A 63 -7.51 -5.42 4.16
CA ILE A 63 -6.15 -5.03 3.78
C ILE A 63 -6.17 -3.85 2.81
N ASP A 64 -5.41 -2.81 3.14
CA ASP A 64 -4.97 -1.82 2.16
C ASP A 64 -3.66 -2.32 1.50
N ALA A 65 -3.77 -2.77 0.25
CA ALA A 65 -2.64 -3.29 -0.52
C ALA A 65 -2.09 -2.28 -1.54
N ALA A 66 -2.36 -0.98 -1.33
CA ALA A 66 -1.99 0.09 -2.24
C ALA A 66 -0.48 0.22 -2.51
N GLN A 67 0.38 -0.29 -1.62
CA GLN A 67 1.83 -0.24 -1.77
C GLN A 67 2.46 -1.59 -2.15
N THR A 68 1.66 -2.63 -2.34
CA THR A 68 2.17 -3.99 -2.51
C THR A 68 1.74 -4.66 -3.80
N VAL A 69 0.47 -4.57 -4.19
CA VAL A 69 -0.01 -5.18 -5.44
C VAL A 69 0.66 -4.53 -6.65
N GLY A 70 1.37 -5.36 -7.42
CA GLY A 70 2.22 -4.94 -8.54
C GLY A 70 3.71 -4.75 -8.18
N SER A 71 4.07 -4.71 -6.88
CA SER A 71 5.44 -4.55 -6.39
C SER A 71 6.02 -5.81 -5.77
N ILE A 72 5.20 -6.54 -5.01
CA ILE A 72 5.55 -7.81 -4.38
C ILE A 72 4.46 -8.84 -4.66
N GLU A 73 4.74 -10.12 -4.38
CA GLU A 73 3.72 -11.16 -4.45
C GLU A 73 2.66 -10.97 -3.37
N VAL A 74 1.38 -11.05 -3.76
CA VAL A 74 0.24 -10.91 -2.84
C VAL A 74 -0.71 -12.07 -3.07
N ASP A 75 -0.95 -12.87 -2.04
CA ASP A 75 -1.87 -14.01 -2.06
C ASP A 75 -2.95 -13.83 -0.98
N VAL A 76 -4.16 -13.51 -1.41
CA VAL A 76 -5.30 -13.31 -0.52
C VAL A 76 -5.67 -14.55 0.30
N LYS A 77 -5.35 -15.77 -0.20
CA LYS A 77 -5.62 -17.01 0.53
C LYS A 77 -4.62 -17.24 1.66
N LYS A 78 -3.33 -16.93 1.41
CA LYS A 78 -2.30 -16.99 2.45
C LYS A 78 -2.56 -15.94 3.53
N ILE A 79 -2.82 -14.70 3.12
CA ILE A 79 -3.17 -13.59 4.02
C ILE A 79 -4.47 -13.95 4.78
N GLY A 80 -5.43 -14.56 4.10
CA GLY A 80 -6.73 -14.92 4.68
C GLY A 80 -7.59 -13.70 4.97
N CYS A 81 -7.49 -12.66 4.16
CA CYS A 81 -8.31 -11.46 4.29
C CYS A 81 -9.70 -11.66 3.67
N ASP A 82 -10.67 -10.97 4.24
CA ASP A 82 -12.03 -10.89 3.73
C ASP A 82 -12.16 -9.80 2.67
N PHE A 83 -11.43 -8.71 2.85
CA PHE A 83 -11.43 -7.56 1.96
C PHE A 83 -10.01 -7.12 1.64
N MET A 84 -9.80 -6.66 0.42
CA MET A 84 -8.56 -6.01 0.01
C MET A 84 -8.86 -4.90 -1.00
N ALA A 85 -8.23 -3.75 -0.82
CA ALA A 85 -8.39 -2.63 -1.74
C ALA A 85 -7.01 -2.11 -2.20
N PHE A 86 -6.92 -1.72 -3.47
CA PHE A 86 -5.71 -1.12 -4.02
C PHE A 86 -6.01 -0.32 -5.31
N PRO A 87 -5.26 0.75 -5.57
CA PRO A 87 -5.40 1.54 -6.79
C PRO A 87 -4.68 0.89 -7.97
N GLY A 88 -5.21 1.07 -9.16
CA GLY A 88 -4.57 0.58 -10.40
C GLY A 88 -3.36 1.41 -10.84
N PHE A 89 -3.29 2.68 -10.46
CA PHE A 89 -2.32 3.64 -11.00
C PHE A 89 -0.94 3.66 -10.31
N LYS A 90 -0.76 2.96 -9.19
CA LYS A 90 0.54 2.89 -8.50
C LYS A 90 1.43 1.81 -9.11
N TRP A 91 1.71 0.78 -8.35
CA TRP A 91 2.65 -0.29 -8.74
C TRP A 91 2.16 -1.16 -9.90
N LEU A 92 0.87 -1.10 -10.23
CA LEU A 92 0.32 -1.76 -11.42
C LEU A 92 0.48 -0.93 -12.70
N CYS A 93 0.95 0.33 -12.63
CA CYS A 93 1.13 1.23 -13.77
C CYS A 93 -0.13 1.44 -14.63
N GLY A 94 -1.31 1.27 -14.05
CA GLY A 94 -2.60 1.48 -14.72
C GLY A 94 -3.06 2.94 -14.74
N PRO A 95 -4.16 3.23 -15.40
CA PRO A 95 -4.73 4.59 -15.46
C PRO A 95 -5.16 5.11 -14.09
N VAL A 96 -5.14 6.44 -13.94
CA VAL A 96 -5.76 7.12 -12.80
C VAL A 96 -7.27 6.96 -12.86
N GLY A 97 -7.93 6.93 -11.70
CA GLY A 97 -9.39 6.82 -11.60
C GLY A 97 -9.95 5.40 -11.66
N ILE A 98 -9.05 4.39 -11.55
CA ILE A 98 -9.47 2.99 -11.41
C ILE A 98 -8.76 2.34 -10.22
N GLY A 99 -9.49 1.51 -9.49
CA GLY A 99 -9.00 0.71 -8.39
C GLY A 99 -9.74 -0.63 -8.31
N ILE A 100 -9.23 -1.52 -7.50
CA ILE A 100 -9.77 -2.86 -7.33
C ILE A 100 -10.16 -3.05 -5.87
N PHE A 101 -11.33 -3.63 -5.66
CA PHE A 101 -11.80 -4.12 -4.38
C PHE A 101 -12.01 -5.62 -4.48
N TYR A 102 -11.25 -6.38 -3.71
CA TYR A 102 -11.46 -7.81 -3.51
C TYR A 102 -12.35 -8.02 -2.29
N CYS A 103 -13.30 -8.93 -2.45
CA CYS A 103 -14.18 -9.39 -1.37
C CYS A 103 -14.24 -10.91 -1.42
N SER A 104 -13.97 -11.58 -0.29
CA SER A 104 -14.16 -13.02 -0.19
C SER A 104 -15.65 -13.36 -0.37
N LYS A 105 -15.95 -14.56 -0.88
CA LYS A 105 -17.35 -14.96 -1.13
C LYS A 105 -18.20 -14.83 0.15
N ASN A 106 -17.71 -15.35 1.27
CA ASN A 106 -18.44 -15.30 2.54
C ASN A 106 -18.67 -13.86 3.04
N ALA A 107 -17.64 -13.02 2.96
CA ALA A 107 -17.77 -11.61 3.36
C ALA A 107 -18.70 -10.83 2.42
N GLY A 108 -18.68 -11.16 1.12
CA GLY A 108 -19.58 -10.57 0.13
C GLY A 108 -21.06 -10.85 0.38
N GLU A 109 -21.39 -11.96 1.03
CA GLU A 109 -22.78 -12.29 1.38
C GLU A 109 -23.31 -11.45 2.56
N ILE A 110 -22.45 -11.10 3.51
CA ILE A 110 -22.81 -10.33 4.71
C ILE A 110 -22.65 -8.82 4.55
N LEU A 111 -21.83 -8.37 3.60
CA LEU A 111 -21.61 -6.95 3.36
C LEU A 111 -22.79 -6.35 2.58
N ILE A 112 -23.41 -5.34 3.16
CA ILE A 112 -24.54 -4.62 2.55
C ILE A 112 -24.00 -3.40 1.80
N PRO A 113 -24.29 -3.25 0.48
CA PRO A 113 -23.95 -2.06 -0.27
C PRO A 113 -24.63 -0.81 0.32
N GLN A 114 -23.88 0.26 0.52
CA GLN A 114 -24.46 1.54 0.99
C GLN A 114 -25.22 2.30 -0.10
N SER A 115 -24.90 2.02 -1.36
CA SER A 115 -25.51 2.68 -2.52
C SER A 115 -26.05 1.64 -3.49
N ILE A 116 -27.14 1.96 -4.14
CA ILE A 116 -27.79 1.13 -5.13
C ILE A 116 -27.76 1.89 -6.46
N GLY A 117 -27.49 1.18 -7.55
CA GLY A 117 -27.46 1.74 -8.89
C GLY A 117 -27.85 0.71 -9.94
N GLY A 118 -27.83 1.12 -11.20
CA GLY A 118 -28.50 0.43 -12.31
C GLY A 118 -28.20 -1.06 -12.49
N GLU A 119 -27.00 -1.53 -12.11
CA GLU A 119 -26.63 -2.94 -12.29
C GLU A 119 -26.39 -3.67 -10.94
N SER A 120 -26.58 -2.99 -9.82
CA SER A 120 -26.26 -3.55 -8.48
C SER A 120 -27.47 -4.19 -7.80
N ALA A 121 -28.68 -3.89 -8.24
CA ALA A 121 -29.91 -4.40 -7.66
C ALA A 121 -31.03 -4.49 -8.71
N ILE A 122 -32.02 -5.31 -8.41
CA ILE A 122 -33.23 -5.50 -9.22
C ILE A 122 -34.42 -5.07 -8.37
N LEU A 123 -35.33 -4.29 -8.96
CA LEU A 123 -36.63 -3.99 -8.36
C LEU A 123 -37.60 -5.11 -8.74
N SER A 124 -38.05 -5.86 -7.77
CA SER A 124 -39.08 -6.89 -7.98
C SER A 124 -40.46 -6.26 -8.20
N ASP A 125 -41.39 -7.05 -8.76
CA ASP A 125 -42.81 -6.64 -8.97
C ASP A 125 -43.51 -6.20 -7.66
N GLN A 126 -43.03 -6.70 -6.51
CA GLN A 126 -43.51 -6.30 -5.19
C GLN A 126 -42.84 -5.01 -4.65
N LYS A 127 -42.08 -4.29 -5.49
CA LYS A 127 -41.28 -3.12 -5.11
C LYS A 127 -40.22 -3.41 -4.02
N VAL A 128 -39.79 -4.64 -3.91
CA VAL A 128 -38.69 -5.04 -3.03
C VAL A 128 -37.38 -4.97 -3.82
N ILE A 129 -36.39 -4.34 -3.23
CA ILE A 129 -35.04 -4.26 -3.79
C ILE A 129 -34.30 -5.55 -3.46
N ALA A 130 -33.89 -6.29 -4.47
CA ALA A 130 -33.01 -7.44 -4.36
C ALA A 130 -31.64 -7.11 -4.94
N TYR A 131 -30.59 -7.32 -4.15
CA TYR A 131 -29.21 -7.18 -4.65
C TYR A 131 -28.85 -8.31 -5.61
N VAL A 132 -28.12 -7.99 -6.66
CA VAL A 132 -27.46 -9.02 -7.48
C VAL A 132 -26.34 -9.70 -6.69
N GLU A 133 -25.81 -10.79 -7.22
CA GLU A 133 -24.71 -11.52 -6.55
C GLU A 133 -23.45 -10.67 -6.42
N SER A 134 -22.68 -10.96 -5.36
CA SER A 134 -21.34 -10.41 -5.16
C SER A 134 -20.39 -10.91 -6.29
N PRO A 135 -19.45 -10.09 -6.80
CA PRO A 135 -19.15 -8.72 -6.36
C PRO A 135 -19.97 -7.63 -7.07
N GLN A 136 -20.85 -7.95 -8.02
CA GLN A 136 -21.55 -6.98 -8.84
C GLN A 136 -22.45 -6.04 -8.04
N ARG A 137 -23.01 -6.48 -6.92
CA ARG A 137 -23.83 -5.66 -6.02
C ARG A 137 -23.15 -4.39 -5.52
N PHE A 138 -21.83 -4.32 -5.58
CA PHE A 138 -21.04 -3.15 -5.17
C PHE A 138 -20.74 -2.18 -6.31
N GLN A 139 -21.18 -2.49 -7.53
CA GLN A 139 -21.03 -1.66 -8.73
C GLN A 139 -22.26 -0.78 -8.93
N THR A 140 -22.27 0.42 -8.39
CA THR A 140 -23.46 1.26 -8.38
C THR A 140 -23.54 2.24 -9.55
N GLY A 141 -22.39 2.64 -10.11
CA GLY A 141 -22.32 3.64 -11.16
C GLY A 141 -21.94 3.07 -12.53
N PHE A 142 -21.96 3.94 -13.53
CA PHE A 142 -21.45 3.60 -14.86
C PHE A 142 -19.96 3.25 -14.78
N ARG A 143 -19.58 2.17 -15.43
CA ARG A 143 -18.22 1.63 -15.35
C ARG A 143 -17.23 2.51 -16.12
N ASN A 144 -16.05 2.72 -15.58
CA ASN A 144 -14.93 3.34 -16.27
C ASN A 144 -14.32 2.36 -17.29
N TYR A 145 -15.02 2.08 -18.40
CA TYR A 145 -14.55 1.14 -19.42
C TYR A 145 -13.16 1.49 -19.99
N PRO A 146 -12.83 2.77 -20.31
CA PRO A 146 -11.47 3.12 -20.71
C PRO A 146 -10.43 2.79 -19.65
N GLY A 147 -10.74 3.06 -18.37
CA GLY A 147 -9.85 2.70 -17.26
C GLY A 147 -9.67 1.19 -17.12
N VAL A 148 -10.72 0.39 -17.30
CA VAL A 148 -10.66 -1.08 -17.28
C VAL A 148 -9.76 -1.60 -18.40
N ALA A 149 -9.93 -1.12 -19.63
CA ALA A 149 -9.09 -1.53 -20.78
C ALA A 149 -7.63 -1.13 -20.60
N GLY A 150 -7.37 0.08 -20.06
CA GLY A 150 -6.01 0.52 -19.75
C GLY A 150 -5.38 -0.30 -18.64
N LEU A 151 -6.13 -0.64 -17.58
CA LEU A 151 -5.65 -1.49 -16.49
C LEU A 151 -5.38 -2.92 -16.98
N GLU A 152 -6.22 -3.48 -17.85
CA GLU A 152 -5.99 -4.80 -18.46
C GLU A 152 -4.65 -4.83 -19.22
N SER A 153 -4.35 -3.80 -20.02
CA SER A 153 -3.09 -3.67 -20.74
C SER A 153 -1.89 -3.61 -19.78
N SER A 154 -2.01 -2.84 -18.69
CA SER A 154 -0.98 -2.76 -17.65
C SER A 154 -0.77 -4.10 -16.95
N LEU A 155 -1.85 -4.80 -16.58
CA LEU A 155 -1.78 -6.12 -15.96
C LEU A 155 -1.09 -7.13 -16.84
N ARG A 156 -1.40 -7.17 -18.16
CA ARG A 156 -0.71 -8.03 -19.13
C ARG A 156 0.80 -7.74 -19.18
N TYR A 157 1.16 -6.46 -19.14
CA TYR A 157 2.56 -6.04 -19.12
C TYR A 157 3.27 -6.51 -17.84
N ILE A 158 2.70 -6.25 -16.66
CA ILE A 158 3.23 -6.65 -15.34
C ILE A 158 3.37 -8.18 -15.25
N LEU A 159 2.35 -8.92 -15.67
CA LEU A 159 2.38 -10.39 -15.65
C LEU A 159 3.44 -10.96 -16.59
N ARG A 160 3.66 -10.34 -17.75
CA ARG A 160 4.72 -10.74 -18.69
C ARG A 160 6.13 -10.52 -18.10
N LEU A 161 6.34 -9.46 -17.34
CA LEU A 161 7.60 -9.23 -16.62
C LEU A 161 7.78 -10.20 -15.45
N GLY A 162 6.68 -10.57 -14.81
CA GLY A 162 6.64 -11.41 -13.61
C GLY A 162 6.90 -10.62 -12.33
N ILE A 163 6.01 -10.77 -11.34
CA ILE A 163 6.08 -10.04 -10.06
C ILE A 163 7.40 -10.28 -9.32
N ALA A 164 7.91 -11.50 -9.33
CA ALA A 164 9.20 -11.82 -8.69
C ALA A 164 10.37 -11.03 -9.31
N ASN A 165 10.39 -10.85 -10.63
CA ASN A 165 11.41 -10.06 -11.32
C ASN A 165 11.27 -8.57 -11.01
N ILE A 166 10.03 -8.07 -10.98
CA ILE A 166 9.72 -6.68 -10.58
C ILE A 166 10.19 -6.43 -9.16
N HIS A 167 9.85 -7.31 -8.22
CA HIS A 167 10.30 -7.19 -6.84
C HIS A 167 11.82 -7.17 -6.72
N LYS A 168 12.50 -8.13 -7.36
CA LYS A 168 13.96 -8.19 -7.39
C LYS A 168 14.58 -6.90 -7.93
N LYS A 169 14.03 -6.34 -9.01
CA LYS A 169 14.51 -5.08 -9.59
C LYS A 169 14.25 -3.91 -8.65
N ASN A 170 13.08 -3.81 -8.05
CA ASN A 170 12.72 -2.77 -7.09
C ASN A 170 13.68 -2.76 -5.91
N ILE A 171 13.93 -3.92 -5.30
CA ILE A 171 14.86 -4.05 -4.16
C ILE A 171 16.29 -3.72 -4.59
N LYS A 172 16.74 -4.17 -5.76
CA LYS A 172 18.08 -3.83 -6.28
C LYS A 172 18.28 -2.32 -6.35
N ILE A 173 17.38 -1.60 -6.99
CA ILE A 173 17.46 -0.13 -7.13
C ILE A 173 17.39 0.58 -5.77
N ALA A 174 16.50 0.11 -4.90
CA ALA A 174 16.39 0.64 -3.54
C ALA A 174 17.71 0.44 -2.74
N ASN A 175 18.34 -0.72 -2.85
CA ASN A 175 19.60 -1.00 -2.15
C ASN A 175 20.73 -0.09 -2.63
N ILE A 176 20.83 0.14 -3.94
CA ILE A 176 21.84 1.05 -4.50
C ILE A 176 21.58 2.46 -3.95
N LEU A 177 20.35 2.96 -3.99
CA LEU A 177 20.02 4.28 -3.45
C LEU A 177 20.32 4.35 -1.94
N ARG A 178 19.89 3.37 -1.16
CA ARG A 178 20.13 3.31 0.29
C ARG A 178 21.62 3.32 0.61
N SER A 179 22.43 2.52 -0.08
CA SER A 179 23.87 2.44 0.12
C SER A 179 24.60 3.74 -0.21
N GLU A 180 24.12 4.50 -1.19
CA GLU A 180 24.70 5.80 -1.53
C GLU A 180 24.24 6.91 -0.58
N LEU A 181 22.99 6.89 -0.11
CA LEU A 181 22.48 7.85 0.85
C LEU A 181 23.22 7.77 2.19
N ILE A 182 23.51 6.56 2.68
CA ILE A 182 24.25 6.34 3.96
C ILE A 182 25.63 7.01 3.94
N LYS A 183 26.28 7.12 2.76
CA LYS A 183 27.60 7.75 2.61
C LYS A 183 27.56 9.28 2.74
N ILE A 184 26.37 9.88 2.71
CA ILE A 184 26.23 11.33 2.80
C ILE A 184 26.14 11.73 4.26
N LYS A 185 27.10 12.57 4.72
CA LYS A 185 27.12 13.07 6.10
C LYS A 185 25.82 13.79 6.44
N GLY A 186 25.22 13.44 7.55
CA GLY A 186 23.97 14.05 8.04
C GLY A 186 22.71 13.45 7.47
N ILE A 187 22.77 12.39 6.65
CA ILE A 187 21.61 11.61 6.25
C ILE A 187 21.33 10.51 7.27
N ASN A 188 20.07 10.41 7.68
CA ASN A 188 19.54 9.32 8.50
C ASN A 188 18.45 8.61 7.70
N ILE A 189 18.54 7.29 7.59
CA ILE A 189 17.56 6.44 6.90
C ILE A 189 16.69 5.75 7.94
N TYR A 190 15.39 5.63 7.65
CA TYR A 190 14.40 5.01 8.51
C TYR A 190 13.80 3.76 7.86
N GLY A 191 12.94 3.08 8.61
CA GLY A 191 12.29 1.84 8.19
C GLY A 191 13.19 0.61 8.35
N PRO A 192 12.67 -0.59 8.06
CA PRO A 192 13.37 -1.85 8.30
C PRO A 192 14.69 -1.96 7.52
N GLU A 193 15.72 -2.48 8.18
CA GLU A 193 17.00 -2.81 7.53
C GLU A 193 16.90 -4.08 6.70
N ASP A 194 16.17 -5.08 7.21
CA ASP A 194 15.96 -6.35 6.51
C ASP A 194 15.19 -6.13 5.20
N GLU A 195 15.76 -6.60 4.10
CA GLU A 195 15.14 -6.53 2.77
C GLU A 195 13.82 -7.27 2.69
N LYS A 196 13.63 -8.32 3.47
CA LYS A 196 12.37 -9.08 3.51
C LYS A 196 11.25 -8.34 4.25
N ALA A 197 11.61 -7.40 5.11
CA ALA A 197 10.67 -6.61 5.89
C ALA A 197 10.31 -5.27 5.24
N ARG A 198 10.78 -4.97 4.03
CA ARG A 198 10.55 -3.68 3.38
C ARG A 198 10.26 -3.78 1.89
N THR A 199 9.58 -2.80 1.39
CA THR A 199 9.43 -2.51 -0.05
C THR A 199 10.63 -1.71 -0.57
N SER A 200 10.54 -1.19 -1.79
CA SER A 200 11.56 -0.27 -2.33
C SER A 200 11.45 1.17 -1.80
N ILE A 201 10.46 1.48 -0.97
CA ILE A 201 10.30 2.81 -0.37
C ILE A 201 11.41 3.07 0.64
N ILE A 202 12.07 4.21 0.53
CA ILE A 202 13.18 4.63 1.39
C ILE A 202 12.85 6.00 2.00
N PRO A 203 12.49 6.06 3.27
CA PRO A 203 12.40 7.32 4.00
C PRO A 203 13.77 7.71 4.56
N PHE A 204 14.11 9.00 4.44
CA PHE A 204 15.34 9.53 5.02
C PHE A 204 15.17 11.00 5.42
N SER A 205 15.99 11.45 6.32
CA SER A 205 16.10 12.86 6.68
C SER A 205 17.53 13.37 6.55
N SER A 206 17.69 14.67 6.49
CA SER A 206 18.98 15.35 6.56
C SER A 206 19.06 16.18 7.84
N SER A 207 20.24 16.23 8.48
CA SER A 207 20.50 17.17 9.59
C SER A 207 20.73 18.59 9.11
N ASN A 208 21.02 18.79 7.82
CA ASN A 208 21.40 20.08 7.26
C ASN A 208 20.20 20.83 6.64
N LEU A 209 19.12 20.13 6.32
CA LEU A 209 17.98 20.69 5.62
C LEU A 209 16.70 19.94 5.99
N ASP A 210 15.60 20.64 6.19
CA ASP A 210 14.30 20.02 6.42
C ASP A 210 13.78 19.28 5.17
N ALA A 211 12.88 18.34 5.40
CA ALA A 211 12.40 17.43 4.36
C ALA A 211 11.69 18.18 3.23
N LYS A 212 10.88 19.19 3.56
CA LYS A 212 10.14 19.94 2.55
C LYS A 212 11.07 20.72 1.63
N THR A 213 11.99 21.47 2.20
CA THR A 213 12.97 22.27 1.42
C THR A 213 13.83 21.36 0.54
N LEU A 214 14.22 20.17 1.05
CA LEU A 214 14.99 19.22 0.25
C LEU A 214 14.16 18.67 -0.93
N VAL A 215 12.89 18.33 -0.70
CA VAL A 215 11.97 17.87 -1.77
C VAL A 215 11.79 18.97 -2.81
N ASP A 216 11.49 20.20 -2.41
CA ASP A 216 11.26 21.33 -3.31
C ASP A 216 12.50 21.61 -4.22
N ARG A 217 13.71 21.51 -3.66
CA ARG A 217 14.97 21.67 -4.43
C ARG A 217 15.23 20.50 -5.39
N LEU A 218 14.88 19.29 -5.00
CA LEU A 218 14.99 18.12 -5.88
C LEU A 218 14.00 18.20 -7.03
N GLU A 219 12.77 18.63 -6.77
CA GLU A 219 11.73 18.81 -7.80
C GLU A 219 12.15 19.85 -8.86
N GLN A 220 12.80 20.95 -8.47
CA GLN A 220 13.37 21.93 -9.39
C GLN A 220 14.41 21.32 -10.38
N ASN A 221 14.94 20.15 -10.05
CA ASN A 221 15.89 19.39 -10.87
C ASN A 221 15.25 18.11 -11.43
N GLU A 222 13.91 18.06 -11.53
CA GLU A 222 13.14 16.94 -12.09
C GLU A 222 13.33 15.61 -11.33
N ILE A 223 13.65 15.68 -10.02
CA ILE A 223 13.77 14.52 -9.14
C ILE A 223 12.58 14.51 -8.19
N MET A 224 11.63 13.62 -8.47
CA MET A 224 10.34 13.57 -7.78
C MET A 224 10.41 12.69 -6.53
N PHE A 225 10.66 13.30 -5.39
CA PHE A 225 10.53 12.69 -4.07
C PHE A 225 9.32 13.28 -3.34
N ALA A 226 8.99 12.80 -2.16
CA ALA A 226 7.84 13.30 -1.42
C ALA A 226 8.15 13.48 0.07
N GLU A 227 7.67 14.58 0.67
CA GLU A 227 7.65 14.72 2.12
C GLU A 227 6.60 13.79 2.73
N ARG A 228 6.94 13.09 3.81
CA ARG A 228 6.02 12.26 4.58
C ARG A 228 6.27 12.38 6.07
N ASP A 229 5.22 12.14 6.84
CA ASP A 229 5.31 11.97 8.28
C ASP A 229 5.45 10.47 8.61
N ILE A 230 6.45 10.09 9.39
CA ILE A 230 6.68 8.71 9.84
C ILE A 230 6.20 8.45 11.27
N GLY A 231 5.46 9.39 11.84
CA GLY A 231 4.93 9.32 13.21
C GLY A 231 5.50 10.41 14.11
N GLY A 232 4.70 10.85 15.09
CA GLY A 232 5.10 11.88 16.05
C GLY A 232 5.44 13.25 15.46
N GLY A 233 4.97 13.56 14.25
CA GLY A 233 5.30 14.81 13.56
C GLY A 233 6.68 14.83 12.88
N LYS A 234 7.38 13.70 12.85
CA LYS A 234 8.70 13.58 12.22
C LYS A 234 8.60 13.52 10.71
N LYS A 235 8.99 14.63 10.06
CA LYS A 235 8.98 14.77 8.61
C LYS A 235 10.25 14.18 7.97
N VAL A 236 10.07 13.41 6.91
CA VAL A 236 11.14 12.78 6.14
C VAL A 236 10.93 12.96 4.64
N VAL A 237 11.99 12.85 3.89
CA VAL A 237 11.94 12.68 2.43
C VAL A 237 11.72 11.21 2.13
N ARG A 238 10.75 10.90 1.27
CA ARG A 238 10.47 9.56 0.81
C ARG A 238 10.86 9.41 -0.66
N ALA A 239 11.84 8.57 -0.94
CA ALA A 239 12.10 8.03 -2.26
C ALA A 239 11.26 6.76 -2.48
N SER A 240 10.71 6.60 -3.68
CA SER A 240 9.89 5.44 -4.05
C SER A 240 10.32 4.90 -5.42
N PRO A 241 11.55 4.34 -5.53
CA PRO A 241 12.02 3.81 -6.79
C PRO A 241 11.15 2.64 -7.26
N HIS A 242 10.92 2.60 -8.56
CA HIS A 242 10.09 1.62 -9.24
C HIS A 242 10.92 0.80 -10.23
N PHE A 243 10.44 -0.34 -10.72
CA PHE A 243 11.19 -1.22 -11.61
C PHE A 243 11.64 -0.56 -12.93
N PHE A 244 10.99 0.52 -13.34
CA PHE A 244 11.39 1.28 -14.52
C PHE A 244 12.52 2.28 -14.27
N ASN A 245 12.89 2.55 -13.00
CA ASN A 245 14.05 3.37 -12.70
C ASN A 245 15.35 2.60 -12.99
N SER A 246 16.35 3.35 -13.44
CA SER A 246 17.69 2.85 -13.74
C SER A 246 18.68 3.15 -12.61
N GLU A 247 19.88 2.59 -12.71
CA GLU A 247 20.98 2.92 -11.80
C GLU A 247 21.47 4.36 -12.05
N GLU A 248 21.39 4.85 -13.28
CA GLU A 248 21.70 6.23 -13.66
C GLU A 248 20.77 7.23 -12.98
N ASP A 249 19.46 6.90 -12.86
CA ASP A 249 18.50 7.73 -12.09
C ASP A 249 18.94 7.86 -10.63
N VAL A 250 19.42 6.77 -10.04
CA VAL A 250 19.93 6.78 -8.65
C VAL A 250 21.17 7.65 -8.54
N VAL A 251 22.14 7.49 -9.46
CA VAL A 251 23.38 8.30 -9.48
C VAL A 251 23.04 9.77 -9.60
N ARG A 252 22.12 10.12 -10.52
CA ARG A 252 21.65 11.48 -10.72
C ARG A 252 21.04 12.03 -9.41
N ALA A 253 20.10 11.33 -8.80
CA ALA A 253 19.42 11.75 -7.57
C ALA A 253 20.42 11.97 -6.41
N VAL A 254 21.34 11.02 -6.20
CA VAL A 254 22.36 11.10 -5.16
C VAL A 254 23.33 12.27 -5.40
N SER A 255 23.71 12.52 -6.64
CA SER A 255 24.59 13.66 -6.99
C SER A 255 23.93 14.98 -6.62
N TYR A 256 22.64 15.16 -6.95
CA TYR A 256 21.91 16.37 -6.61
C TYR A 256 21.74 16.50 -5.09
N ILE A 257 21.40 15.45 -4.36
CA ILE A 257 21.34 15.48 -2.89
C ILE A 257 22.67 15.93 -2.30
N LYS A 258 23.79 15.36 -2.75
CA LYS A 258 25.14 15.76 -2.31
C LYS A 258 25.43 17.24 -2.57
N ASN A 259 25.00 17.77 -3.70
CA ASN A 259 25.19 19.19 -4.04
C ASN A 259 24.31 20.12 -3.22
N ILE A 260 23.06 19.76 -2.96
CA ILE A 260 22.11 20.53 -2.16
C ILE A 260 22.55 20.62 -0.68
N LEU A 261 23.19 19.58 -0.17
CA LEU A 261 23.57 19.47 1.24
C LEU A 261 25.00 19.96 1.56
N LYS A 262 25.78 20.35 0.56
CA LYS A 262 27.06 21.07 0.74
C LYS A 262 26.85 22.50 1.23
#